data_99e3a32ceef10fe8c0342969ce1742eb
#
_entry.id   99e3a32ceef10fe8c0342969ce1742eb
#
_cell.length_a   1.000
_cell.length_b   1.000
_cell.length_c   1.000
_cell.angle_alpha   90.00
_cell.angle_beta   90.00
_cell.angle_gamma   90.00
#
_symmetry.space_group_name_H-M   'P 1'
#
loop_
_entity.id
_entity.type
_entity.pdbx_description
1 polymer ?
#
loop_
_entity_poly.entity_id
_entity_poly.type
_entity_poly.pdbx_seq_one_letter_code
_entity_poly.pdbx_strand_id
1 'polypeptide(L)'
;MKIFFSVGEPSGDLHGANLIRAMQARRGDLEFVGYGGPKMADAGCQLHADLTKLAIMWFLRVFLNLHRFIGLMLQANRYFRESRPDAVVLIDYPGFNWWIAARAKAHGIPVFYYGTPQLWAWGGWRVKKMRRFVDHVLCKLPFEEAWYRERDCNATFVGHPYFDQLRQHRMHDGFLADQREKKGKLVAILPGSRSQEVAANLPPFLETAKKIAEQVPDVRFAVAAYNENQAAFAFEQIIASGLDIEVQVDRTPELIQSAHCCLACSGSVSLELLYHEKPTVIHYKISPFALWVQSFFRKVRYITLVNILSTDKPFYDDEYYTYDPDALGAEQVLFPEYLTCEDRTGDMATRIVNWLQDDDAHATRIRQLHQLREKVAGGGASVRGADYILNKLAGENAAETKRAA
;
A
#
# COMPACT_ATOMS: atom_id res chain seq x y z
N MET A 1 21.83 5.31 -21.61
CA MET A 1 20.91 6.25 -20.92
C MET A 1 20.96 5.95 -19.43
N LYS A 2 21.11 6.99 -18.60
CA LYS A 2 21.33 6.85 -17.16
C LYS A 2 20.14 7.40 -16.36
N ILE A 3 19.55 6.61 -15.48
CA ILE A 3 18.36 6.95 -14.69
C ILE A 3 18.69 6.87 -13.20
N PHE A 4 18.44 7.98 -12.49
CA PHE A 4 18.65 8.06 -11.05
C PHE A 4 17.36 7.75 -10.31
N PHE A 5 17.39 6.78 -9.38
CA PHE A 5 16.26 6.41 -8.54
C PHE A 5 16.41 6.96 -7.12
N SER A 6 15.29 7.35 -6.50
CA SER A 6 15.23 7.68 -5.07
C SER A 6 14.03 7.00 -4.43
N VAL A 7 14.32 6.00 -3.60
CA VAL A 7 13.36 5.07 -3.01
C VAL A 7 13.72 4.83 -1.56
N GLY A 8 12.80 5.12 -0.62
CA GLY A 8 13.09 5.03 0.81
C GLY A 8 12.36 3.91 1.56
N GLU A 9 11.30 3.34 1.00
CA GLU A 9 10.49 2.32 1.70
C GLU A 9 10.75 0.92 1.15
N PRO A 10 10.67 -0.16 1.98
CA PRO A 10 10.84 -1.53 1.51
C PRO A 10 9.87 -1.96 0.41
N SER A 11 8.62 -1.47 0.44
CA SER A 11 7.64 -1.66 -0.64
C SER A 11 8.06 -0.93 -1.91
N GLY A 12 8.55 0.30 -1.76
CA GLY A 12 9.08 1.09 -2.86
C GLY A 12 10.31 0.44 -3.52
N ASP A 13 11.18 -0.19 -2.74
CA ASP A 13 12.35 -0.94 -3.25
C ASP A 13 11.93 -2.08 -4.19
N LEU A 14 10.89 -2.83 -3.82
CA LEU A 14 10.34 -3.87 -4.70
C LEU A 14 9.71 -3.27 -5.97
N HIS A 15 8.97 -2.17 -5.83
CA HIS A 15 8.36 -1.48 -6.98
C HIS A 15 9.43 -0.90 -7.91
N GLY A 16 10.52 -0.34 -7.35
CA GLY A 16 11.68 0.12 -8.10
C GLY A 16 12.38 -1.01 -8.85
N ALA A 17 12.60 -2.14 -8.19
CA ALA A 17 13.19 -3.33 -8.80
C ALA A 17 12.35 -3.84 -9.99
N ASN A 18 11.02 -3.92 -9.83
CA ASN A 18 10.12 -4.35 -10.91
C ASN A 18 10.12 -3.35 -12.08
N LEU A 19 10.14 -2.06 -11.79
CA LEU A 19 10.24 -1.01 -12.81
C LEU A 19 11.57 -1.08 -13.58
N ILE A 20 12.69 -1.30 -12.89
CA ILE A 20 14.01 -1.48 -13.49
C ILE A 20 14.02 -2.69 -14.42
N ARG A 21 13.54 -3.87 -13.97
CA ARG A 21 13.45 -5.07 -14.81
C ARG A 21 12.56 -4.84 -16.04
N ALA A 22 11.44 -4.12 -15.87
CA ALA A 22 10.55 -3.79 -16.97
C ALA A 22 11.23 -2.87 -18.01
N MET A 23 12.06 -1.91 -17.57
CA MET A 23 12.85 -1.05 -18.45
C MET A 23 13.95 -1.83 -19.17
N GLN A 24 14.69 -2.70 -18.46
CA GLN A 24 15.76 -3.54 -19.04
C GLN A 24 15.21 -4.47 -20.14
N ALA A 25 14.01 -5.02 -19.95
CA ALA A 25 13.36 -5.88 -20.94
C ALA A 25 13.02 -5.13 -22.24
N ARG A 26 13.02 -3.80 -22.26
CA ARG A 26 12.71 -2.96 -23.42
C ARG A 26 13.95 -2.38 -24.09
N ARG A 27 14.98 -2.13 -23.29
CA ARG A 27 16.20 -1.47 -23.74
C ARG A 27 17.39 -1.90 -22.90
N GLY A 28 18.42 -2.46 -23.57
CA GLY A 28 19.57 -3.05 -22.89
C GLY A 28 20.70 -2.07 -22.51
N ASP A 29 20.67 -0.81 -23.01
CA ASP A 29 21.72 0.19 -22.80
C ASP A 29 21.37 1.18 -21.65
N LEU A 30 20.64 0.72 -20.63
CA LEU A 30 20.23 1.52 -19.49
C LEU A 30 21.16 1.30 -18.29
N GLU A 31 21.56 2.41 -17.67
CA GLU A 31 22.26 2.44 -16.39
C GLU A 31 21.32 2.95 -15.31
N PHE A 32 21.23 2.21 -14.20
CA PHE A 32 20.40 2.57 -13.06
C PHE A 32 21.29 2.84 -11.85
N VAL A 33 21.10 3.99 -11.25
CA VAL A 33 21.88 4.45 -10.09
C VAL A 33 20.99 5.12 -9.07
N GLY A 34 21.43 5.26 -7.81
CA GLY A 34 20.72 6.10 -6.86
C GLY A 34 20.54 5.53 -5.47
N TYR A 35 19.41 5.81 -4.86
CA TYR A 35 19.04 5.40 -3.52
C TYR A 35 17.91 4.37 -3.57
N GLY A 36 18.06 3.27 -2.86
CA GLY A 36 17.08 2.19 -2.83
C GLY A 36 17.44 1.16 -1.78
N GLY A 37 17.05 -0.08 -2.00
CA GLY A 37 17.35 -1.21 -1.15
C GLY A 37 17.90 -2.42 -1.93
N PRO A 38 18.03 -3.58 -1.25
CA PRO A 38 18.65 -4.77 -1.82
C PRO A 38 17.93 -5.30 -3.07
N LYS A 39 16.61 -5.18 -3.16
CA LYS A 39 15.84 -5.65 -4.33
C LYS A 39 16.17 -4.87 -5.61
N MET A 40 16.37 -3.56 -5.48
CA MET A 40 16.82 -2.72 -6.60
C MET A 40 18.28 -3.04 -6.98
N ALA A 41 19.16 -3.29 -6.00
CA ALA A 41 20.52 -3.74 -6.26
C ALA A 41 20.53 -5.06 -7.06
N ASP A 42 19.73 -6.04 -6.64
CA ASP A 42 19.55 -7.32 -7.33
C ASP A 42 18.96 -7.16 -8.76
N ALA A 43 18.21 -6.09 -8.99
CA ALA A 43 17.70 -5.71 -10.31
C ALA A 43 18.73 -4.94 -11.16
N GLY A 44 19.96 -4.75 -10.70
CA GLY A 44 21.04 -4.08 -11.43
C GLY A 44 21.16 -2.58 -11.20
N CYS A 45 20.55 -2.03 -10.14
CA CYS A 45 20.75 -0.64 -9.73
C CYS A 45 22.04 -0.49 -8.91
N GLN A 46 22.93 0.40 -9.35
CA GLN A 46 24.11 0.78 -8.58
C GLN A 46 23.67 1.72 -7.43
N LEU A 47 23.60 1.20 -6.22
CA LEU A 47 23.20 1.97 -5.06
C LEU A 47 24.31 2.89 -4.56
N HIS A 48 24.01 4.16 -4.41
CA HIS A 48 24.85 5.11 -3.70
C HIS A 48 24.63 5.03 -2.18
N ALA A 49 23.44 4.64 -1.74
CA ALA A 49 23.11 4.34 -0.36
C ALA A 49 21.86 3.47 -0.27
N ASP A 50 21.80 2.63 0.77
CA ASP A 50 20.59 1.90 1.16
C ASP A 50 19.71 2.82 2.02
N LEU A 51 18.74 3.47 1.36
CA LEU A 51 17.83 4.41 2.01
C LEU A 51 16.72 3.68 2.79
N THR A 52 16.42 2.42 2.45
CA THR A 52 15.38 1.63 3.12
C THR A 52 15.69 1.37 4.58
N LYS A 53 16.98 1.20 4.93
CA LYS A 53 17.44 1.05 6.32
C LYS A 53 17.22 2.33 7.15
N LEU A 54 17.24 3.50 6.52
CA LEU A 54 17.04 4.78 7.20
C LEU A 54 15.56 5.11 7.40
N ALA A 55 14.70 4.64 6.50
CA ALA A 55 13.26 4.92 6.53
C ALA A 55 12.48 4.20 7.63
N ILE A 56 12.99 3.06 8.12
CA ILE A 56 12.40 2.26 9.21
C ILE A 56 12.43 3.00 10.56
N MET A 57 13.15 4.12 10.64
CA MET A 57 13.32 4.87 11.88
C MET A 57 12.16 5.84 12.14
N TRP A 58 11.57 5.75 13.32
CA TRP A 58 10.50 6.58 13.86
C TRP A 58 10.78 8.09 13.76
N PHE A 59 9.71 8.90 13.71
CA PHE A 59 9.72 10.37 13.61
C PHE A 59 10.77 11.04 14.50
N LEU A 60 10.94 10.60 15.74
CA LEU A 60 11.94 11.16 16.66
C LEU A 60 13.38 10.87 16.21
N ARG A 61 13.63 9.69 15.63
CA ARG A 61 14.95 9.33 15.09
C ARG A 61 15.25 9.99 13.75
N VAL A 62 14.24 10.45 13.00
CA VAL A 62 14.44 11.23 11.78
C VAL A 62 15.12 12.56 12.11
N PHE A 63 14.72 13.23 13.20
CA PHE A 63 15.40 14.46 13.66
C PHE A 63 16.85 14.20 14.06
N LEU A 64 17.14 13.11 14.74
CA LEU A 64 18.52 12.75 15.13
C LEU A 64 19.39 12.37 13.93
N ASN A 65 18.81 11.91 12.82
CA ASN A 65 19.50 11.54 11.60
C ASN A 65 19.38 12.57 10.47
N LEU A 66 18.87 13.78 10.74
CA LEU A 66 18.67 14.82 9.73
C LEU A 66 19.95 15.14 8.97
N HIS A 67 21.12 15.13 9.65
CA HIS A 67 22.42 15.33 9.03
C HIS A 67 22.75 14.28 7.96
N ARG A 68 22.31 13.03 8.11
CA ARG A 68 22.48 11.97 7.11
C ARG A 68 21.63 12.23 5.87
N PHE A 69 20.37 12.66 6.05
CA PHE A 69 19.51 13.04 4.94
C PHE A 69 20.03 14.26 4.19
N ILE A 70 20.57 15.24 4.90
CA ILE A 70 21.26 16.40 4.29
C ILE A 70 22.48 15.91 3.51
N GLY A 71 23.29 15.02 4.06
CA GLY A 71 24.45 14.43 3.38
C GLY A 71 24.06 13.73 2.09
N LEU A 72 23.02 12.87 2.10
CA LEU A 72 22.50 12.20 0.90
C LEU A 72 21.96 13.20 -0.14
N MET A 73 21.24 14.25 0.29
CA MET A 73 20.77 15.29 -0.60
C MET A 73 21.93 16.06 -1.28
N LEU A 74 22.99 16.36 -0.53
CA LEU A 74 24.19 17.00 -1.07
C LEU A 74 24.96 16.07 -2.01
N GLN A 75 25.04 14.77 -1.70
CA GLN A 75 25.62 13.76 -2.57
C GLN A 75 24.86 13.68 -3.90
N ALA A 76 23.51 13.58 -3.87
CA ALA A 76 22.70 13.60 -5.07
C ALA A 76 22.89 14.88 -5.89
N ASN A 77 22.92 16.06 -5.23
CA ASN A 77 23.12 17.33 -5.90
C ASN A 77 24.50 17.40 -6.60
N ARG A 78 25.57 16.88 -5.98
CA ARG A 78 26.89 16.75 -6.61
C ARG A 78 26.82 15.83 -7.81
N TYR A 79 26.20 14.66 -7.65
CA TYR A 79 26.05 13.68 -8.72
C TYR A 79 25.27 14.24 -9.92
N PHE A 80 24.19 14.99 -9.70
CA PHE A 80 23.41 15.63 -10.76
C PHE A 80 24.22 16.66 -11.54
N ARG A 81 25.10 17.39 -10.85
CA ARG A 81 26.01 18.35 -11.50
C ARG A 81 27.09 17.66 -12.34
N GLU A 82 27.69 16.59 -11.83
CA GLU A 82 28.86 15.93 -12.41
C GLU A 82 28.48 14.90 -13.48
N SER A 83 27.43 14.09 -13.24
CA SER A 83 27.04 12.95 -14.10
C SER A 83 25.81 13.20 -14.94
N ARG A 84 25.00 14.24 -14.63
CA ARG A 84 23.78 14.64 -15.34
C ARG A 84 22.96 13.44 -15.84
N PRO A 85 22.29 12.67 -14.97
CA PRO A 85 21.45 11.57 -15.42
C PRO A 85 20.33 12.08 -16.34
N ASP A 86 19.89 11.25 -17.29
CA ASP A 86 18.84 11.58 -18.24
C ASP A 86 17.47 11.74 -17.57
N ALA A 87 17.26 11.13 -16.41
CA ALA A 87 16.04 11.26 -15.60
C ALA A 87 16.26 10.97 -14.12
N VAL A 88 15.35 11.49 -13.29
CA VAL A 88 15.18 11.11 -11.89
C VAL A 88 13.82 10.46 -11.70
N VAL A 89 13.79 9.25 -11.13
CA VAL A 89 12.57 8.51 -10.78
C VAL A 89 12.44 8.44 -9.26
N LEU A 90 11.36 9.01 -8.74
CA LEU A 90 11.02 9.03 -7.32
C LEU A 90 9.93 7.99 -7.04
N ILE A 91 10.10 7.20 -5.98
CA ILE A 91 9.07 6.22 -5.56
C ILE A 91 8.75 6.43 -4.09
N ASP A 92 7.47 6.64 -3.76
CA ASP A 92 6.98 6.87 -2.40
C ASP A 92 7.84 7.88 -1.60
N TYR A 93 7.98 7.76 -0.30
CA TYR A 93 8.87 8.51 0.61
C TYR A 93 8.91 10.06 0.36
N PRO A 94 7.76 10.74 0.37
CA PRO A 94 7.66 12.13 -0.08
C PRO A 94 8.48 13.11 0.77
N GLY A 95 8.75 12.81 2.05
CA GLY A 95 9.53 13.67 2.93
C GLY A 95 10.90 14.03 2.35
N PHE A 96 11.66 13.03 1.97
CA PHE A 96 13.00 13.18 1.39
C PHE A 96 12.93 13.46 -0.13
N ASN A 97 12.04 12.80 -0.84
CA ASN A 97 11.96 12.88 -2.29
C ASN A 97 11.64 14.29 -2.82
N TRP A 98 10.98 15.16 -2.03
CA TRP A 98 10.85 16.57 -2.42
C TRP A 98 12.18 17.31 -2.53
N TRP A 99 13.16 16.93 -1.70
CA TRP A 99 14.50 17.54 -1.74
C TRP A 99 15.27 17.08 -2.97
N ILE A 100 15.17 15.78 -3.31
CA ILE A 100 15.77 15.22 -4.52
C ILE A 100 15.13 15.83 -5.77
N ALA A 101 13.79 15.90 -5.84
CA ALA A 101 13.07 16.52 -6.94
C ALA A 101 13.51 17.97 -7.18
N ALA A 102 13.59 18.78 -6.10
CA ALA A 102 14.02 20.17 -6.21
C ALA A 102 15.46 20.31 -6.74
N ARG A 103 16.35 19.39 -6.37
CA ARG A 103 17.74 19.40 -6.89
C ARG A 103 17.79 18.96 -8.34
N ALA A 104 17.08 17.93 -8.73
CA ALA A 104 16.99 17.49 -10.12
C ALA A 104 16.49 18.62 -11.03
N LYS A 105 15.41 19.30 -10.63
CA LYS A 105 14.88 20.46 -11.36
C LYS A 105 15.87 21.62 -11.47
N ALA A 106 16.66 21.89 -10.42
CA ALA A 106 17.70 22.94 -10.46
C ALA A 106 18.82 22.65 -11.48
N HIS A 107 19.01 21.37 -11.83
CA HIS A 107 19.96 20.93 -12.87
C HIS A 107 19.29 20.66 -14.23
N GLY A 108 17.99 20.95 -14.39
CA GLY A 108 17.26 20.74 -15.64
C GLY A 108 17.00 19.27 -15.97
N ILE A 109 17.05 18.38 -14.97
CA ILE A 109 16.83 16.94 -15.15
C ILE A 109 15.34 16.64 -14.99
N PRO A 110 14.70 15.92 -15.94
CA PRO A 110 13.29 15.56 -15.86
C PRO A 110 13.02 14.63 -14.67
N VAL A 111 11.93 14.90 -13.96
CA VAL A 111 11.54 14.20 -12.73
C VAL A 111 10.23 13.44 -12.94
N PHE A 112 10.28 12.13 -12.74
CA PHE A 112 9.12 11.23 -12.75
C PHE A 112 8.81 10.79 -11.31
N TYR A 113 7.55 10.89 -10.90
CA TYR A 113 7.11 10.34 -9.62
C TYR A 113 6.27 9.11 -9.87
N TYR A 114 6.83 7.92 -9.63
CA TYR A 114 6.16 6.63 -9.80
C TYR A 114 5.66 6.12 -8.44
N GLY A 115 4.37 5.78 -8.36
CA GLY A 115 3.77 5.46 -7.07
C GLY A 115 3.57 6.70 -6.20
N THR A 116 2.64 7.55 -6.62
CA THR A 116 2.35 8.85 -6.00
C THR A 116 2.01 8.77 -4.53
N PRO A 117 2.47 9.71 -3.69
CA PRO A 117 2.00 9.85 -2.33
C PRO A 117 0.50 10.22 -2.31
N GLN A 118 -0.23 9.71 -1.33
CA GLN A 118 -1.68 9.94 -1.18
C GLN A 118 -1.97 11.38 -0.69
N LEU A 119 -1.60 12.38 -1.47
CA LEU A 119 -1.82 13.80 -1.14
C LEU A 119 -3.29 14.14 -1.05
N TRP A 120 -4.11 13.45 -1.81
CA TRP A 120 -5.56 13.59 -1.83
C TRP A 120 -6.23 13.18 -0.50
N ALA A 121 -5.61 12.28 0.25
CA ALA A 121 -6.19 11.77 1.49
C ALA A 121 -6.08 12.77 2.66
N TRP A 122 -4.93 13.45 2.82
CA TRP A 122 -4.67 14.27 4.01
C TRP A 122 -3.54 15.29 3.87
N GLY A 123 -3.19 15.66 2.68
CA GLY A 123 -2.06 16.56 2.46
C GLY A 123 -2.14 17.35 1.16
N GLY A 124 -3.35 17.64 0.69
CA GLY A 124 -3.63 18.25 -0.62
C GLY A 124 -2.83 19.51 -0.91
N TRP A 125 -2.52 20.33 0.13
CA TRP A 125 -1.70 21.53 -0.02
C TRP A 125 -0.28 21.24 -0.56
N ARG A 126 0.23 20.02 -0.37
CA ARG A 126 1.54 19.59 -0.88
C ARG A 126 1.57 19.37 -2.39
N VAL A 127 0.42 19.37 -3.07
CA VAL A 127 0.33 19.31 -4.54
C VAL A 127 1.09 20.46 -5.21
N LYS A 128 1.24 21.62 -4.53
CA LYS A 128 2.08 22.73 -5.00
C LYS A 128 3.55 22.31 -5.21
N LYS A 129 4.07 21.38 -4.38
CA LYS A 129 5.42 20.81 -4.56
C LYS A 129 5.45 19.86 -5.74
N MET A 130 4.41 19.03 -5.91
CA MET A 130 4.29 18.12 -7.05
C MET A 130 4.33 18.91 -8.36
N ARG A 131 3.47 19.90 -8.51
CA ARG A 131 3.41 20.78 -9.68
C ARG A 131 4.73 21.51 -9.96
N ARG A 132 5.46 21.92 -8.91
CA ARG A 132 6.71 22.69 -9.06
C ARG A 132 7.92 21.84 -9.42
N PHE A 133 8.01 20.61 -8.89
CA PHE A 133 9.26 19.84 -8.91
C PHE A 133 9.16 18.53 -9.69
N VAL A 134 7.97 18.13 -10.15
CA VAL A 134 7.77 16.86 -10.85
C VAL A 134 7.20 17.14 -12.23
N ASP A 135 7.83 16.60 -13.27
CA ASP A 135 7.40 16.77 -14.65
C ASP A 135 6.32 15.75 -15.06
N HIS A 136 6.40 14.53 -14.50
CA HIS A 136 5.51 13.43 -14.82
C HIS A 136 5.07 12.69 -13.56
N VAL A 137 3.76 12.67 -13.30
CA VAL A 137 3.14 12.03 -12.14
C VAL A 137 2.51 10.72 -12.60
N LEU A 138 3.08 9.58 -12.21
CA LEU A 138 2.61 8.25 -12.59
C LEU A 138 1.73 7.68 -11.47
N CYS A 139 0.43 7.77 -11.66
CA CYS A 139 -0.60 7.46 -10.67
C CYS A 139 -0.84 5.96 -10.56
N LYS A 140 -1.05 5.48 -9.33
CA LYS A 140 -1.36 4.07 -9.03
C LYS A 140 -2.87 3.77 -8.93
N LEU A 141 -3.70 4.77 -8.69
CA LEU A 141 -5.15 4.61 -8.57
C LEU A 141 -5.87 5.38 -9.66
N PRO A 142 -6.99 4.86 -10.22
CA PRO A 142 -7.66 5.47 -11.37
C PRO A 142 -8.07 6.94 -11.14
N PHE A 143 -8.63 7.26 -9.97
CA PHE A 143 -9.09 8.61 -9.65
C PHE A 143 -7.94 9.61 -9.39
N GLU A 144 -6.73 9.14 -9.10
CA GLU A 144 -5.56 10.02 -8.86
C GLU A 144 -5.20 10.84 -10.10
N GLU A 145 -5.35 10.26 -11.29
CA GLU A 145 -5.04 10.96 -12.55
C GLU A 145 -5.89 12.23 -12.70
N ALA A 146 -7.21 12.10 -12.53
CA ALA A 146 -8.11 13.25 -12.59
C ALA A 146 -7.79 14.25 -11.48
N TRP A 147 -7.61 13.77 -10.24
CA TRP A 147 -7.32 14.62 -9.08
C TRP A 147 -6.03 15.44 -9.24
N TYR A 148 -4.97 14.86 -9.81
CA TYR A 148 -3.71 15.57 -10.07
C TYR A 148 -3.83 16.51 -11.28
N ARG A 149 -4.53 16.11 -12.36
CA ARG A 149 -4.72 16.94 -13.56
C ARG A 149 -5.54 18.20 -13.25
N GLU A 150 -6.59 18.10 -12.45
CA GLU A 150 -7.36 19.25 -11.97
C GLU A 150 -6.54 20.27 -11.18
N ARG A 151 -5.33 19.87 -10.76
CA ARG A 151 -4.38 20.69 -9.98
C ARG A 151 -3.11 21.02 -10.77
N ASP A 152 -3.21 21.05 -12.10
CA ASP A 152 -2.16 21.40 -13.06
C ASP A 152 -0.90 20.49 -12.95
N CYS A 153 -1.06 19.22 -12.59
CA CYS A 153 0.01 18.24 -12.66
C CYS A 153 -0.12 17.41 -13.94
N ASN A 154 0.99 17.12 -14.61
CA ASN A 154 1.02 16.21 -15.75
C ASN A 154 0.95 14.76 -15.23
N ALA A 155 -0.26 14.25 -15.07
CA ALA A 155 -0.53 12.96 -14.46
C ALA A 155 -1.01 11.92 -15.48
N THR A 156 -0.61 10.67 -15.26
CA THR A 156 -1.02 9.52 -16.09
C THR A 156 -1.22 8.30 -15.17
N PHE A 157 -2.35 7.63 -15.31
CA PHE A 157 -2.62 6.39 -14.60
C PHE A 157 -1.83 5.23 -15.23
N VAL A 158 -1.01 4.57 -14.42
CA VAL A 158 -0.20 3.41 -14.83
C VAL A 158 -0.60 2.12 -14.12
N GLY A 159 -1.46 2.19 -13.11
CA GLY A 159 -1.88 1.07 -12.29
C GLY A 159 -1.07 0.87 -11.02
N HIS A 160 -1.58 0.02 -10.13
CA HIS A 160 -0.95 -0.19 -8.82
C HIS A 160 0.09 -1.32 -8.89
N PRO A 161 1.39 -1.04 -8.63
CA PRO A 161 2.45 -2.04 -8.78
C PRO A 161 2.34 -3.21 -7.78
N TYR A 162 1.56 -3.08 -6.72
CA TYR A 162 1.29 -4.16 -5.78
C TYR A 162 0.56 -5.34 -6.44
N PHE A 163 -0.32 -5.10 -7.42
CA PHE A 163 -0.96 -6.18 -8.17
C PHE A 163 0.02 -6.96 -9.07
N ASP A 164 1.08 -6.30 -9.56
CA ASP A 164 2.17 -7.02 -10.26
C ASP A 164 2.88 -7.99 -9.31
N GLN A 165 3.10 -7.56 -8.06
CA GLN A 165 3.70 -8.39 -7.01
C GLN A 165 2.80 -9.59 -6.68
N LEU A 166 1.50 -9.38 -6.45
CA LEU A 166 0.57 -10.45 -6.11
C LEU A 166 0.48 -11.51 -7.21
N ARG A 167 0.51 -11.09 -8.47
CA ARG A 167 0.52 -12.01 -9.62
C ARG A 167 1.79 -12.85 -9.73
N GLN A 168 2.92 -12.34 -9.29
CA GLN A 168 4.22 -13.01 -9.33
C GLN A 168 4.49 -13.86 -8.09
N HIS A 169 3.70 -13.66 -7.03
CA HIS A 169 3.86 -14.41 -5.80
C HIS A 169 3.53 -15.88 -6.02
N ARG A 170 4.44 -16.77 -5.60
CA ARG A 170 4.25 -18.21 -5.66
C ARG A 170 3.74 -18.69 -4.30
N MET A 171 2.53 -19.19 -4.30
CA MET A 171 1.91 -19.77 -3.11
C MET A 171 2.60 -21.06 -2.70
N HIS A 172 2.61 -21.37 -1.42
CA HIS A 172 3.10 -22.62 -0.89
C HIS A 172 2.02 -23.70 -0.99
N ASP A 173 2.08 -24.54 -2.04
CA ASP A 173 1.05 -25.53 -2.36
C ASP A 173 0.76 -26.51 -1.21
N GLY A 174 1.81 -26.96 -0.49
CA GLY A 174 1.65 -27.84 0.68
C GLY A 174 0.81 -27.22 1.78
N PHE A 175 1.05 -25.94 2.11
CA PHE A 175 0.24 -25.22 3.11
C PHE A 175 -1.23 -25.10 2.66
N LEU A 176 -1.45 -24.79 1.39
CA LEU A 176 -2.83 -24.69 0.86
C LEU A 176 -3.54 -26.04 0.90
N ALA A 177 -2.84 -27.15 0.63
CA ALA A 177 -3.38 -28.50 0.73
C ALA A 177 -3.77 -28.83 2.18
N ASP A 178 -2.86 -28.59 3.13
CA ASP A 178 -3.11 -28.81 4.56
C ASP A 178 -4.33 -28.00 5.06
N GLN A 179 -4.48 -26.75 4.62
CA GLN A 179 -5.62 -25.93 5.00
C GLN A 179 -6.96 -26.44 4.44
N ARG A 180 -6.95 -27.04 3.23
CA ARG A 180 -8.16 -27.63 2.61
C ARG A 180 -8.64 -28.91 3.29
N GLU A 181 -7.71 -29.68 3.88
CA GLU A 181 -8.06 -30.92 4.60
C GLU A 181 -8.70 -30.66 5.96
N LYS A 182 -8.46 -29.48 6.56
CA LYS A 182 -9.03 -29.10 7.85
C LYS A 182 -10.52 -28.79 7.72
N LYS A 183 -11.33 -29.35 8.63
CA LYS A 183 -12.77 -29.09 8.70
C LYS A 183 -13.06 -27.68 9.23
N GLY A 184 -14.20 -27.13 8.84
CA GLY A 184 -14.69 -25.83 9.29
C GLY A 184 -14.24 -24.65 8.41
N LYS A 185 -15.04 -23.57 8.41
CA LYS A 185 -14.75 -22.34 7.67
C LYS A 185 -13.66 -21.56 8.40
N LEU A 186 -12.60 -21.12 7.68
CA LEU A 186 -11.47 -20.40 8.26
C LEU A 186 -11.73 -18.90 8.23
N VAL A 187 -11.56 -18.23 9.38
CA VAL A 187 -11.48 -16.78 9.51
C VAL A 187 -10.01 -16.39 9.73
N ALA A 188 -9.42 -15.68 8.76
CA ALA A 188 -8.06 -15.19 8.91
C ALA A 188 -8.05 -13.86 9.67
N ILE A 189 -7.14 -13.74 10.63
CA ILE A 189 -6.92 -12.55 11.47
C ILE A 189 -5.60 -11.91 11.07
N LEU A 190 -5.67 -10.67 10.56
CA LEU A 190 -4.56 -9.90 10.01
C LEU A 190 -4.36 -8.63 10.84
N PRO A 191 -3.70 -8.70 12.01
CA PRO A 191 -3.69 -7.61 12.98
C PRO A 191 -2.82 -6.41 12.60
N GLY A 192 -2.00 -6.54 11.57
CA GLY A 192 -1.13 -5.51 11.05
C GLY A 192 0.31 -5.97 10.87
N SER A 193 1.12 -5.16 10.16
CA SER A 193 2.53 -5.46 9.89
C SER A 193 3.49 -4.80 10.90
N ARG A 194 3.04 -3.79 11.65
CA ARG A 194 3.84 -3.09 12.65
C ARG A 194 3.44 -3.54 14.05
N SER A 195 4.44 -3.70 14.94
CA SER A 195 4.20 -4.18 16.31
C SER A 195 3.14 -3.37 17.07
N GLN A 196 3.04 -2.06 16.82
CA GLN A 196 2.01 -1.21 17.44
C GLN A 196 0.62 -1.47 16.88
N GLU A 197 0.49 -1.74 15.58
CA GLU A 197 -0.77 -2.13 14.96
C GLU A 197 -1.24 -3.46 15.54
N VAL A 198 -0.32 -4.44 15.65
CA VAL A 198 -0.61 -5.75 16.24
C VAL A 198 -1.06 -5.60 17.69
N ALA A 199 -0.33 -4.84 18.51
CA ALA A 199 -0.67 -4.62 19.91
C ALA A 199 -2.02 -3.92 20.10
N ALA A 200 -2.41 -3.04 19.18
CA ALA A 200 -3.67 -2.31 19.24
C ALA A 200 -4.88 -3.12 18.71
N ASN A 201 -4.69 -3.92 17.65
CA ASN A 201 -5.81 -4.56 16.95
C ASN A 201 -5.99 -6.05 17.30
N LEU A 202 -4.94 -6.77 17.71
CA LEU A 202 -5.08 -8.19 18.04
C LEU A 202 -6.05 -8.45 19.21
N PRO A 203 -5.99 -7.74 20.37
CA PRO A 203 -6.93 -7.98 21.45
C PRO A 203 -8.41 -7.83 21.05
N PRO A 204 -8.86 -6.76 20.37
CA PRO A 204 -10.24 -6.70 19.90
C PRO A 204 -10.58 -7.76 18.84
N PHE A 205 -9.63 -8.23 18.02
CA PHE A 205 -9.88 -9.34 17.12
C PHE A 205 -10.07 -10.67 17.84
N LEU A 206 -9.33 -10.93 18.92
CA LEU A 206 -9.53 -12.13 19.75
C LEU A 206 -10.89 -12.10 20.46
N GLU A 207 -11.31 -10.95 20.98
CA GLU A 207 -12.63 -10.81 21.58
C GLU A 207 -13.75 -10.99 20.51
N THR A 208 -13.53 -10.48 19.31
CA THR A 208 -14.43 -10.73 18.16
C THR A 208 -14.49 -12.22 17.82
N ALA A 209 -13.34 -12.90 17.76
CA ALA A 209 -13.26 -14.34 17.48
C ALA A 209 -14.01 -15.17 18.53
N LYS A 210 -13.93 -14.78 19.82
CA LYS A 210 -14.70 -15.42 20.88
C LYS A 210 -16.21 -15.32 20.63
N LYS A 211 -16.71 -14.12 20.34
CA LYS A 211 -18.14 -13.89 20.02
C LYS A 211 -18.60 -14.63 18.77
N ILE A 212 -17.71 -14.83 17.79
CA ILE A 212 -17.98 -15.64 16.61
C ILE A 212 -18.07 -17.13 16.97
N ALA A 213 -17.10 -17.65 17.74
CA ALA A 213 -17.06 -19.06 18.15
C ALA A 213 -18.29 -19.48 18.97
N GLU A 214 -18.84 -18.57 19.78
CA GLU A 214 -20.09 -18.80 20.55
C GLU A 214 -21.30 -19.05 19.62
N GLN A 215 -21.29 -18.49 18.39
CA GLN A 215 -22.39 -18.58 17.43
C GLN A 215 -22.15 -19.59 16.31
N VAL A 216 -20.88 -19.90 16.01
CA VAL A 216 -20.46 -20.80 14.93
C VAL A 216 -19.42 -21.79 15.48
N PRO A 217 -19.84 -22.91 16.10
CA PRO A 217 -18.92 -23.81 16.83
C PRO A 217 -17.81 -24.45 15.97
N ASP A 218 -18.05 -24.67 14.68
CA ASP A 218 -17.08 -25.30 13.76
C ASP A 218 -16.17 -24.29 13.05
N VAL A 219 -16.18 -23.02 13.46
CA VAL A 219 -15.30 -22.01 12.86
C VAL A 219 -13.85 -22.21 13.33
N ARG A 220 -12.91 -22.02 12.39
CA ARG A 220 -11.48 -22.02 12.68
C ARG A 220 -10.93 -20.60 12.56
N PHE A 221 -9.90 -20.31 13.36
CA PHE A 221 -9.20 -19.03 13.28
C PHE A 221 -7.70 -19.25 13.06
N ALA A 222 -7.09 -18.34 12.31
CA ALA A 222 -5.64 -18.30 12.20
C ALA A 222 -5.15 -16.84 12.12
N VAL A 223 -4.11 -16.52 12.90
CA VAL A 223 -3.46 -15.21 12.93
C VAL A 223 -2.27 -15.23 11.98
N ALA A 224 -2.20 -14.25 11.07
CA ALA A 224 -1.00 -13.97 10.29
C ALA A 224 -0.04 -13.10 11.09
N ALA A 225 1.17 -13.59 11.35
CA ALA A 225 2.27 -12.86 11.94
C ALA A 225 3.33 -12.54 10.86
N TYR A 226 3.81 -11.31 10.84
CA TYR A 226 4.83 -10.88 9.87
C TYR A 226 6.23 -11.44 10.21
N ASN A 227 6.48 -11.71 11.51
CA ASN A 227 7.75 -12.26 11.99
C ASN A 227 7.56 -12.98 13.32
N GLU A 228 8.60 -13.66 13.77
CA GLU A 228 8.61 -14.47 15.02
C GLU A 228 8.28 -13.64 16.28
N ASN A 229 8.71 -12.38 16.35
CA ASN A 229 8.41 -11.52 17.51
C ASN A 229 6.90 -11.22 17.60
N GLN A 230 6.25 -11.00 16.47
CA GLN A 230 4.80 -10.81 16.42
C GLN A 230 4.07 -12.12 16.71
N ALA A 231 4.59 -13.26 16.24
CA ALA A 231 4.05 -14.56 16.56
C ALA A 231 4.10 -14.86 18.04
N ALA A 232 5.23 -14.61 18.70
CA ALA A 232 5.37 -14.78 20.14
C ALA A 232 4.36 -13.93 20.93
N PHE A 233 4.22 -12.65 20.56
CA PHE A 233 3.20 -11.78 21.14
C PHE A 233 1.78 -12.31 20.89
N ALA A 234 1.49 -12.79 19.69
CA ALA A 234 0.17 -13.34 19.36
C ALA A 234 -0.13 -14.60 20.19
N PHE A 235 0.84 -15.51 20.36
CA PHE A 235 0.69 -16.70 21.21
C PHE A 235 0.35 -16.35 22.66
N GLU A 236 1.04 -15.37 23.25
CA GLU A 236 0.73 -14.91 24.61
C GLU A 236 -0.72 -14.43 24.75
N GLN A 237 -1.19 -13.64 23.79
CA GLN A 237 -2.55 -13.11 23.80
C GLN A 237 -3.61 -14.21 23.55
N ILE A 238 -3.32 -15.17 22.66
CA ILE A 238 -4.20 -16.30 22.36
C ILE A 238 -4.34 -17.21 23.59
N ILE A 239 -3.25 -17.55 24.27
CA ILE A 239 -3.29 -18.34 25.51
C ILE A 239 -4.17 -17.64 26.56
N ALA A 240 -3.99 -16.34 26.74
CA ALA A 240 -4.78 -15.54 27.67
C ALA A 240 -6.28 -15.48 27.31
N SER A 241 -6.63 -15.58 26.03
CA SER A 241 -8.03 -15.58 25.56
C SER A 241 -8.74 -16.93 25.74
N GLY A 242 -7.99 -18.03 25.92
CA GLY A 242 -8.51 -19.38 26.00
C GLY A 242 -9.07 -19.94 24.67
N LEU A 243 -8.79 -19.30 23.55
CA LEU A 243 -9.22 -19.73 22.21
C LEU A 243 -8.18 -20.65 21.56
N ASP A 244 -8.65 -21.59 20.74
CA ASP A 244 -7.81 -22.40 19.86
C ASP A 244 -7.63 -21.68 18.52
N ILE A 245 -6.49 -20.99 18.37
CA ILE A 245 -6.18 -20.18 17.18
C ILE A 245 -4.77 -20.50 16.70
N GLU A 246 -4.65 -20.85 15.42
CA GLU A 246 -3.35 -21.06 14.78
C GLU A 246 -2.60 -19.73 14.59
N VAL A 247 -1.26 -19.74 14.71
CA VAL A 247 -0.41 -18.60 14.34
C VAL A 247 0.50 -19.01 13.19
N GLN A 248 0.49 -18.25 12.12
CA GLN A 248 1.24 -18.53 10.89
C GLN A 248 2.21 -17.38 10.59
N VAL A 249 3.51 -17.69 10.53
CA VAL A 249 4.55 -16.71 10.22
C VAL A 249 4.88 -16.76 8.74
N ASP A 250 4.96 -15.60 8.09
CA ASP A 250 5.32 -15.46 6.66
C ASP A 250 4.44 -16.30 5.72
N ARG A 251 3.14 -16.42 6.07
CA ARG A 251 2.11 -17.17 5.31
C ARG A 251 0.84 -16.34 5.07
N THR A 252 0.97 -15.02 5.11
CA THR A 252 -0.19 -14.13 4.94
C THR A 252 -0.93 -14.34 3.62
N PRO A 253 -0.28 -14.46 2.44
CA PRO A 253 -0.97 -14.69 1.17
C PRO A 253 -1.73 -16.01 1.14
N GLU A 254 -1.09 -17.10 1.61
CA GLU A 254 -1.71 -18.44 1.65
C GLU A 254 -2.87 -18.48 2.64
N LEU A 255 -2.73 -17.79 3.78
CA LEU A 255 -3.78 -17.70 4.77
C LEU A 255 -5.00 -16.93 4.24
N ILE A 256 -4.77 -15.81 3.57
CA ILE A 256 -5.83 -15.06 2.87
C ILE A 256 -6.48 -15.95 1.81
N GLN A 257 -5.69 -16.62 0.98
CA GLN A 257 -6.20 -17.53 -0.05
C GLN A 257 -7.10 -18.63 0.53
N SER A 258 -6.75 -19.19 1.69
CA SER A 258 -7.48 -20.28 2.34
C SER A 258 -8.68 -19.81 3.15
N ALA A 259 -8.75 -18.53 3.52
CA ALA A 259 -9.81 -17.99 4.36
C ALA A 259 -11.17 -17.95 3.66
N HIS A 260 -12.24 -18.20 4.42
CA HIS A 260 -13.62 -17.92 4.02
C HIS A 260 -13.90 -16.40 4.08
N CYS A 261 -13.48 -15.76 5.17
CA CYS A 261 -13.53 -14.32 5.36
C CYS A 261 -12.40 -13.86 6.31
N CYS A 262 -12.21 -12.55 6.47
CA CYS A 262 -11.07 -12.00 7.20
C CYS A 262 -11.46 -10.90 8.17
N LEU A 263 -10.71 -10.80 9.28
CA LEU A 263 -10.61 -9.63 10.15
C LEU A 263 -9.24 -8.98 9.91
N ALA A 264 -9.19 -7.74 9.48
CA ALA A 264 -7.93 -7.12 9.09
C ALA A 264 -7.76 -5.69 9.63
N CYS A 265 -6.52 -5.34 9.95
CA CYS A 265 -6.12 -3.96 10.16
C CYS A 265 -6.09 -3.20 8.82
N SER A 266 -6.46 -1.93 8.83
CA SER A 266 -6.37 -1.09 7.62
C SER A 266 -4.93 -0.94 7.14
N GLY A 267 -4.71 -1.09 5.83
CA GLY A 267 -3.39 -0.96 5.20
C GLY A 267 -3.38 -1.47 3.77
N SER A 268 -2.17 -1.66 3.21
CA SER A 268 -1.99 -2.21 1.86
C SER A 268 -2.55 -3.62 1.70
N VAL A 269 -2.68 -4.38 2.78
CA VAL A 269 -3.29 -5.72 2.79
C VAL A 269 -4.72 -5.72 2.24
N SER A 270 -5.44 -4.58 2.31
CA SER A 270 -6.77 -4.47 1.73
C SER A 270 -6.80 -4.71 0.21
N LEU A 271 -5.74 -4.34 -0.51
CA LEU A 271 -5.62 -4.63 -1.95
C LEU A 271 -5.36 -6.12 -2.21
N GLU A 272 -4.66 -6.81 -1.33
CA GLU A 272 -4.45 -8.25 -1.39
C GLU A 272 -5.73 -9.02 -1.09
N LEU A 273 -6.50 -8.58 -0.09
CA LEU A 273 -7.82 -9.09 0.23
C LEU A 273 -8.81 -8.92 -0.95
N LEU A 274 -8.76 -7.77 -1.64
CA LEU A 274 -9.49 -7.54 -2.88
C LEU A 274 -9.03 -8.48 -3.99
N TYR A 275 -7.71 -8.65 -4.16
CA TYR A 275 -7.14 -9.52 -5.19
C TYR A 275 -7.60 -10.97 -5.04
N HIS A 276 -7.69 -11.45 -3.78
CA HIS A 276 -8.19 -12.77 -3.44
C HIS A 276 -9.72 -12.82 -3.19
N GLU A 277 -10.44 -11.71 -3.41
CA GLU A 277 -11.90 -11.60 -3.28
C GLU A 277 -12.43 -12.07 -1.92
N LYS A 278 -11.74 -11.72 -0.83
CA LYS A 278 -12.10 -12.16 0.50
C LYS A 278 -13.01 -11.15 1.21
N PRO A 279 -14.25 -11.53 1.57
CA PRO A 279 -15.09 -10.71 2.45
C PRO A 279 -14.32 -10.37 3.72
N THR A 280 -14.20 -9.09 4.03
CA THR A 280 -13.31 -8.63 5.11
C THR A 280 -13.95 -7.53 5.91
N VAL A 281 -13.81 -7.63 7.23
CA VAL A 281 -14.09 -6.55 8.18
C VAL A 281 -12.77 -5.87 8.53
N ILE A 282 -12.73 -4.55 8.40
CA ILE A 282 -11.56 -3.72 8.70
C ILE A 282 -11.72 -3.05 10.06
N HIS A 283 -10.68 -3.12 10.88
CA HIS A 283 -10.62 -2.42 12.15
C HIS A 283 -9.31 -1.64 12.25
N TYR A 284 -9.40 -0.43 12.79
CA TYR A 284 -8.23 0.38 13.10
C TYR A 284 -8.47 1.14 14.39
N LYS A 285 -7.87 0.64 15.47
CA LYS A 285 -7.99 1.25 16.79
C LYS A 285 -7.04 2.44 16.91
N ILE A 286 -7.59 3.59 17.31
CA ILE A 286 -6.81 4.80 17.58
C ILE A 286 -7.24 5.42 18.91
N SER A 287 -6.42 6.31 19.46
CA SER A 287 -6.79 7.06 20.66
C SER A 287 -7.84 8.14 20.33
N PRO A 288 -8.67 8.56 21.30
CA PRO A 288 -9.63 9.65 21.10
C PRO A 288 -8.98 10.96 20.61
N PHE A 289 -7.79 11.26 21.13
CA PHE A 289 -7.03 12.43 20.69
C PHE A 289 -6.57 12.30 19.22
N ALA A 290 -6.08 11.12 18.83
CA ALA A 290 -5.67 10.89 17.45
C ALA A 290 -6.86 10.93 16.48
N LEU A 291 -8.04 10.42 16.91
CA LEU A 291 -9.28 10.51 16.13
C LEU A 291 -9.69 11.98 15.92
N TRP A 292 -9.65 12.77 16.99
CA TRP A 292 -9.94 14.20 16.92
C TRP A 292 -8.97 14.94 16.01
N VAL A 293 -7.65 14.74 16.16
CA VAL A 293 -6.64 15.37 15.27
C VAL A 293 -6.85 14.95 13.82
N GLN A 294 -7.06 13.66 13.56
CA GLN A 294 -7.24 13.13 12.22
C GLN A 294 -8.47 13.73 11.51
N SER A 295 -9.53 14.04 12.25
CA SER A 295 -10.77 14.64 11.69
C SER A 295 -10.52 15.95 10.95
N PHE A 296 -9.51 16.75 11.35
CA PHE A 296 -9.17 18.02 10.69
C PHE A 296 -8.41 17.84 9.38
N PHE A 297 -7.69 16.73 9.25
CA PHE A 297 -6.75 16.53 8.11
C PHE A 297 -7.28 15.54 7.09
N ARG A 298 -8.12 14.59 7.47
CA ARG A 298 -8.67 13.58 6.58
C ARG A 298 -9.63 14.22 5.57
N LYS A 299 -9.43 13.92 4.28
CA LYS A 299 -10.23 14.43 3.16
C LYS A 299 -10.92 13.32 2.38
N VAL A 300 -10.90 12.11 2.91
CA VAL A 300 -11.48 10.92 2.29
C VAL A 300 -12.54 10.28 3.18
N ARG A 301 -13.55 9.74 2.54
CA ARG A 301 -14.70 9.13 3.20
C ARG A 301 -14.35 7.84 3.94
N TYR A 302 -13.42 7.06 3.38
CA TYR A 302 -13.03 5.75 3.88
C TYR A 302 -11.55 5.71 4.25
N ILE A 303 -11.17 4.78 5.14
CA ILE A 303 -9.77 4.51 5.48
C ILE A 303 -9.16 3.39 4.63
N THR A 304 -10.00 2.60 3.96
CA THR A 304 -9.58 1.47 3.13
C THR A 304 -9.54 1.88 1.66
N LEU A 305 -8.45 1.54 0.95
CA LEU A 305 -8.35 1.78 -0.49
C LEU A 305 -9.46 1.07 -1.28
N VAL A 306 -9.87 -0.12 -0.85
CA VAL A 306 -10.94 -0.88 -1.50
C VAL A 306 -12.26 -0.10 -1.48
N ASN A 307 -12.63 0.46 -0.34
CA ASN A 307 -13.85 1.26 -0.24
C ASN A 307 -13.75 2.58 -1.02
N ILE A 308 -12.56 3.22 -1.01
CA ILE A 308 -12.30 4.41 -1.82
C ILE A 308 -12.43 4.11 -3.32
N LEU A 309 -11.97 2.94 -3.76
CA LEU A 309 -12.04 2.51 -5.16
C LEU A 309 -13.43 2.03 -5.59
N SER A 310 -14.29 1.67 -4.64
CA SER A 310 -15.65 1.20 -4.91
C SER A 310 -16.68 2.33 -5.03
N THR A 311 -16.33 3.57 -4.73
CA THR A 311 -17.23 4.73 -4.76
C THR A 311 -16.85 5.72 -5.84
N ASP A 312 -17.86 6.34 -6.47
CA ASP A 312 -17.69 7.45 -7.41
C ASP A 312 -17.34 8.77 -6.70
N LYS A 313 -17.56 8.85 -5.38
CA LYS A 313 -17.30 10.03 -4.55
C LYS A 313 -16.31 9.69 -3.41
N PRO A 314 -15.02 9.51 -3.71
CA PRO A 314 -14.01 9.12 -2.73
C PRO A 314 -13.66 10.25 -1.74
N PHE A 315 -13.91 11.51 -2.13
CA PHE A 315 -13.57 12.71 -1.34
C PHE A 315 -14.79 13.28 -0.63
N TYR A 316 -14.55 14.06 0.43
CA TYR A 316 -15.59 14.87 1.03
C TYR A 316 -15.98 16.03 0.12
N ASP A 317 -17.28 16.14 -0.18
CA ASP A 317 -17.90 17.38 -0.58
C ASP A 317 -18.32 18.09 0.71
N ASP A 318 -18.08 19.36 0.87
CA ASP A 318 -18.36 20.36 1.93
C ASP A 318 -19.03 19.93 3.27
N GLU A 319 -19.62 18.73 3.36
CA GLU A 319 -20.16 18.14 4.57
C GLU A 319 -19.24 17.03 5.11
N TYR A 320 -18.92 17.10 6.39
CA TYR A 320 -18.11 16.14 7.12
C TYR A 320 -18.81 14.77 7.18
N TYR A 321 -18.59 13.94 6.20
CA TYR A 321 -19.17 12.60 6.15
C TYR A 321 -18.10 11.55 6.50
N THR A 322 -18.06 11.16 7.76
CA THR A 322 -17.33 9.96 8.19
C THR A 322 -18.20 8.75 7.87
N TYR A 323 -17.61 7.66 7.35
CA TYR A 323 -18.33 6.40 7.27
C TYR A 323 -18.82 6.01 8.66
N ASP A 324 -20.13 5.85 8.77
CA ASP A 324 -20.78 5.33 9.96
C ASP A 324 -21.24 3.89 9.64
N PRO A 325 -20.69 2.89 10.31
CA PRO A 325 -21.06 1.50 10.06
C PRO A 325 -22.50 1.16 10.44
N ASP A 326 -23.12 1.99 11.26
CA ASP A 326 -24.49 1.83 11.77
C ASP A 326 -25.52 2.63 10.94
N ALA A 327 -25.05 3.45 9.98
CA ALA A 327 -25.94 4.23 9.12
C ALA A 327 -26.68 3.36 8.10
N LEU A 328 -27.85 3.81 7.69
CA LEU A 328 -28.62 3.17 6.62
C LEU A 328 -27.78 3.12 5.33
N GLY A 329 -27.64 1.94 4.73
CA GLY A 329 -26.82 1.72 3.54
C GLY A 329 -25.35 1.39 3.83
N ALA A 330 -24.94 1.32 5.08
CA ALA A 330 -23.57 0.91 5.45
C ALA A 330 -23.22 -0.51 5.00
N GLU A 331 -24.23 -1.36 4.83
CA GLU A 331 -24.06 -2.73 4.30
C GLU A 331 -23.62 -2.78 2.84
N GLN A 332 -23.79 -1.69 2.09
CA GLN A 332 -23.34 -1.59 0.69
C GLN A 332 -21.82 -1.42 0.56
N VAL A 333 -21.14 -0.98 1.64
CA VAL A 333 -19.70 -0.83 1.65
C VAL A 333 -19.03 -2.21 1.55
N LEU A 334 -18.05 -2.35 0.63
CA LEU A 334 -17.44 -3.65 0.34
C LEU A 334 -16.71 -4.25 1.54
N PHE A 335 -15.94 -3.41 2.25
CA PHE A 335 -15.28 -3.77 3.49
C PHE A 335 -15.85 -2.92 4.63
N PRO A 336 -16.77 -3.46 5.45
CA PRO A 336 -17.17 -2.76 6.68
C PRO A 336 -15.93 -2.34 7.47
N GLU A 337 -15.80 -1.03 7.76
CA GLU A 337 -14.58 -0.50 8.37
C GLU A 337 -14.88 0.27 9.65
N TYR A 338 -14.11 0.00 10.68
CA TYR A 338 -14.26 0.57 12.01
C TYR A 338 -12.98 1.32 12.39
N LEU A 339 -12.93 2.63 12.11
CA LEU A 339 -11.92 3.55 12.64
C LEU A 339 -12.45 4.09 13.97
N THR A 340 -11.97 3.53 15.09
CA THR A 340 -12.66 3.77 16.37
C THR A 340 -11.71 3.79 17.55
N CYS A 341 -12.13 4.46 18.62
CA CYS A 341 -11.60 4.35 19.97
C CYS A 341 -12.51 3.52 20.90
N GLU A 342 -13.69 3.12 20.41
CA GLU A 342 -14.71 2.38 21.15
C GLU A 342 -14.61 0.88 20.89
N ASP A 343 -15.34 0.07 21.68
CA ASP A 343 -15.50 -1.36 21.45
C ASP A 343 -16.54 -1.58 20.33
N ARG A 344 -16.10 -2.20 19.24
CA ARG A 344 -16.92 -2.61 18.10
C ARG A 344 -16.82 -4.12 17.82
N THR A 345 -16.41 -4.90 18.82
CA THR A 345 -16.20 -6.35 18.66
C THR A 345 -17.49 -7.08 18.35
N GLY A 346 -18.64 -6.63 18.91
CA GLY A 346 -19.97 -7.19 18.62
C GLY A 346 -20.38 -6.96 17.16
N ASP A 347 -20.18 -5.73 16.66
CA ASP A 347 -20.54 -5.37 15.28
C ASP A 347 -19.70 -6.13 14.28
N MET A 348 -18.39 -6.24 14.53
CA MET A 348 -17.48 -7.03 13.71
C MET A 348 -17.87 -8.51 13.71
N ALA A 349 -18.22 -9.09 14.87
CA ALA A 349 -18.66 -10.48 14.98
C ALA A 349 -19.93 -10.71 14.17
N THR A 350 -20.92 -9.82 14.28
CA THR A 350 -22.18 -9.92 13.52
C THR A 350 -21.93 -9.97 12.01
N ARG A 351 -21.02 -9.14 11.48
CA ARG A 351 -20.68 -9.14 10.05
C ARG A 351 -20.03 -10.46 9.61
N ILE A 352 -19.10 -10.97 10.40
CA ILE A 352 -18.40 -12.24 10.11
C ILE A 352 -19.38 -13.43 10.21
N VAL A 353 -20.19 -13.49 11.27
CA VAL A 353 -21.20 -14.55 11.46
C VAL A 353 -22.17 -14.58 10.29
N ASN A 354 -22.63 -13.42 9.80
CA ASN A 354 -23.49 -13.36 8.64
C ASN A 354 -22.85 -14.06 7.42
N TRP A 355 -21.58 -13.81 7.11
CA TRP A 355 -20.89 -14.48 6.00
C TRP A 355 -20.57 -15.96 6.26
N LEU A 356 -20.48 -16.38 7.52
CA LEU A 356 -20.27 -17.79 7.87
C LEU A 356 -21.54 -18.62 7.76
N GLN A 357 -22.70 -18.04 8.06
CA GLN A 357 -23.99 -18.76 8.13
C GLN A 357 -24.88 -18.54 6.91
N ASP A 358 -24.73 -17.42 6.18
CA ASP A 358 -25.49 -17.08 4.98
C ASP A 358 -24.59 -17.15 3.74
N ASP A 359 -24.68 -18.26 3.02
CA ASP A 359 -23.89 -18.49 1.80
C ASP A 359 -24.28 -17.52 0.65
N ASP A 360 -25.52 -17.03 0.61
CA ASP A 360 -25.95 -16.04 -0.41
C ASP A 360 -25.37 -14.67 -0.13
N ALA A 361 -25.35 -14.22 1.12
CA ALA A 361 -24.70 -12.99 1.54
C ALA A 361 -23.19 -13.04 1.25
N HIS A 362 -22.54 -14.17 1.56
CA HIS A 362 -21.13 -14.40 1.27
C HIS A 362 -20.84 -14.36 -0.24
N ALA A 363 -21.59 -15.12 -1.05
CA ALA A 363 -21.45 -15.17 -2.50
C ALA A 363 -21.70 -13.80 -3.15
N THR A 364 -22.66 -13.03 -2.61
CA THR A 364 -22.93 -11.67 -3.08
C THR A 364 -21.74 -10.77 -2.84
N ARG A 365 -21.11 -10.83 -1.67
CA ARG A 365 -19.89 -10.04 -1.36
C ARG A 365 -18.74 -10.42 -2.28
N ILE A 366 -18.51 -11.71 -2.54
CA ILE A 366 -17.49 -12.16 -3.49
C ILE A 366 -17.75 -11.59 -4.89
N ARG A 367 -18.98 -11.63 -5.40
CA ARG A 367 -19.30 -11.05 -6.72
C ARG A 367 -19.00 -9.56 -6.80
N GLN A 368 -19.31 -8.80 -5.75
CA GLN A 368 -19.02 -7.37 -5.67
C GLN A 368 -17.50 -7.09 -5.67
N LEU A 369 -16.74 -7.87 -4.91
CA LEU A 369 -15.27 -7.78 -4.87
C LEU A 369 -14.65 -8.17 -6.22
N HIS A 370 -15.17 -9.21 -6.87
CA HIS A 370 -14.77 -9.63 -8.21
C HIS A 370 -14.94 -8.48 -9.23
N GLN A 371 -16.11 -7.84 -9.24
CA GLN A 371 -16.39 -6.72 -10.12
C GLN A 371 -15.43 -5.54 -9.92
N LEU A 372 -15.08 -5.23 -8.67
CA LEU A 372 -14.10 -4.19 -8.38
C LEU A 372 -12.69 -4.62 -8.79
N ARG A 373 -12.29 -5.87 -8.47
CA ARG A 373 -10.99 -6.41 -8.85
C ARG A 373 -10.75 -6.33 -10.35
N GLU A 374 -11.72 -6.71 -11.17
CA GLU A 374 -11.62 -6.63 -12.63
C GLU A 374 -11.39 -5.20 -13.14
N LYS A 375 -11.95 -4.20 -12.44
CA LYS A 375 -11.76 -2.79 -12.80
C LYS A 375 -10.39 -2.24 -12.41
N VAL A 376 -9.83 -2.66 -11.25
CA VAL A 376 -8.68 -1.97 -10.64
C VAL A 376 -7.41 -2.81 -10.53
N ALA A 377 -7.52 -4.14 -10.49
CA ALA A 377 -6.39 -5.05 -10.27
C ALA A 377 -5.71 -5.51 -11.58
N GLY A 378 -5.85 -4.74 -12.66
CA GLY A 378 -5.12 -4.97 -13.90
C GLY A 378 -3.61 -4.91 -13.66
N GLY A 379 -2.89 -6.02 -13.88
CA GLY A 379 -1.43 -6.06 -13.79
C GLY A 379 -0.74 -5.22 -14.88
N GLY A 380 0.61 -5.20 -14.85
CA GLY A 380 1.42 -4.50 -15.83
C GLY A 380 1.68 -3.03 -15.50
N ALA A 381 1.51 -2.61 -14.24
CA ALA A 381 1.81 -1.26 -13.79
C ALA A 381 3.28 -0.90 -14.02
N SER A 382 4.20 -1.80 -13.69
CA SER A 382 5.65 -1.63 -13.90
C SER A 382 5.98 -1.55 -15.39
N VAL A 383 5.29 -2.31 -16.22
CA VAL A 383 5.42 -2.32 -17.68
C VAL A 383 4.97 -0.98 -18.27
N ARG A 384 3.75 -0.52 -17.93
CA ARG A 384 3.22 0.77 -18.41
C ARG A 384 4.05 1.94 -17.91
N GLY A 385 4.53 1.88 -16.65
CA GLY A 385 5.44 2.90 -16.10
C GLY A 385 6.76 2.96 -16.87
N ALA A 386 7.37 1.82 -17.18
CA ALA A 386 8.60 1.72 -17.97
C ALA A 386 8.39 2.28 -19.38
N ASP A 387 7.34 1.86 -20.07
CA ASP A 387 7.01 2.35 -21.42
C ASP A 387 6.80 3.85 -21.43
N TYR A 388 6.04 4.38 -20.45
CA TYR A 388 5.81 5.83 -20.36
C TYR A 388 7.11 6.61 -20.19
N ILE A 389 7.97 6.22 -19.24
CA ILE A 389 9.22 6.92 -18.94
C ILE A 389 10.15 6.86 -20.16
N LEU A 390 10.37 5.67 -20.75
CA LEU A 390 11.27 5.49 -21.88
C LEU A 390 10.80 6.26 -23.13
N ASN A 391 9.49 6.27 -23.41
CA ASN A 391 8.92 7.01 -24.54
C ASN A 391 9.08 8.54 -24.38
N LYS A 392 8.90 9.06 -23.14
CA LYS A 392 9.12 10.48 -22.86
C LYS A 392 10.57 10.88 -23.06
N LEU A 393 11.51 10.11 -22.52
CA LEU A 393 12.93 10.37 -22.68
C LEU A 393 13.41 10.24 -24.14
N ALA A 394 12.86 9.33 -24.91
CA ALA A 394 13.16 9.23 -26.35
C ALA A 394 12.66 10.44 -27.14
N GLY A 395 11.47 10.96 -26.79
CA GLY A 395 10.90 12.15 -27.42
C GLY A 395 11.64 13.45 -27.09
N GLU A 396 12.12 13.60 -25.83
CA GLU A 396 12.92 14.77 -25.39
C GLU A 396 14.31 14.78 -26.06
N ASN A 397 15.00 13.64 -26.14
CA ASN A 397 16.26 13.51 -26.83
C ASN A 397 16.14 13.83 -28.32
N ALA A 398 15.06 13.42 -28.99
CA ALA A 398 14.80 13.73 -30.39
C ALA A 398 14.53 15.24 -30.62
N ALA A 399 13.90 15.92 -29.67
CA ALA A 399 13.63 17.36 -29.72
C ALA A 399 14.90 18.19 -29.46
N GLU A 400 15.76 17.75 -28.54
CA GLU A 400 17.07 18.41 -28.28
C GLU A 400 18.00 18.29 -29.49
N THR A 401 18.08 17.09 -30.11
CA THR A 401 18.89 16.90 -31.32
C THR A 401 18.43 17.77 -32.49
N LYS A 402 17.13 17.99 -32.64
CA LYS A 402 16.58 18.91 -33.64
C LYS A 402 16.81 20.40 -33.35
N ARG A 403 17.02 20.79 -32.09
CA ARG A 403 17.33 22.19 -31.73
C ARG A 403 18.82 22.49 -31.81
N ALA A 404 19.66 21.48 -31.77
CA ALA A 404 21.13 21.59 -31.86
C ALA A 404 21.65 21.48 -33.31
N ALA A 405 20.84 21.01 -34.27
CA ALA A 405 21.08 20.95 -35.69
C ALA A 405 20.46 22.17 -36.41
#